data_7cbeebef2341e64700693659b12c9ac5
#
_entry.id   7cbeebef2341e64700693659b12c9ac5
#
_cell.length_a   1.000
_cell.length_b   1.000
_cell.length_c   1.000
_cell.angle_alpha   90.00
_cell.angle_beta   90.00
_cell.angle_gamma   90.00
#
_symmetry.space_group_name_H-M   'P 1'
#
loop_
_entity.id
_entity.type
_entity.pdbx_description
1 polymer ?
#
loop_
_entity_poly.entity_id
_entity_poly.type
_entity_poly.pdbx_seq_one_letter_code
_entity_poly.pdbx_strand_id
1 'polypeptide(L)'
;LDEIEGSVDDILKMLDDKLHADSVVPGMYDVITAPEITGLIAHEAFGHGVEMDMFVKERALAKEYVGKKVASDITSMKDGAASAAEVSSYLFDDEGTLGTDTTIIKDGTLVTGISDLLSALRLGTTPTGNGKRESFERKAYTRMTNTFFTTGDNTLEEMIASIKDGYLLDGAQSGMEDPKHWGIQCMVSMGREIKDGKLTGKVVGPLTLTGYVPDLLKSISMRSDKTELFGTGACGKGYKEWVKVSDGGPYLKCKVRLG
;
A
#
# COMPACT_ATOMS: atom_id res chain seq x y z
N LEU A 1 12.20 2.82 -25.37
CA LEU A 1 11.21 3.39 -26.29
C LEU A 1 10.15 2.34 -26.63
N ASP A 2 10.54 1.11 -26.92
CA ASP A 2 9.62 0.01 -27.28
C ASP A 2 8.58 -0.28 -26.19
N GLU A 3 8.96 -0.18 -24.91
CA GLU A 3 8.04 -0.29 -23.78
C GLU A 3 7.02 0.87 -23.75
N ILE A 4 7.45 2.09 -24.07
CA ILE A 4 6.57 3.26 -24.12
C ILE A 4 5.61 3.15 -25.31
N GLU A 5 6.12 2.74 -26.47
CA GLU A 5 5.28 2.53 -27.66
C GLU A 5 4.26 1.42 -27.42
N GLY A 6 4.66 0.31 -26.77
CA GLY A 6 3.76 -0.79 -26.45
C GLY A 6 2.64 -0.44 -25.47
N SER A 7 2.85 0.58 -24.62
CA SER A 7 1.83 1.02 -23.63
C SER A 7 0.79 2.00 -24.20
N VAL A 8 0.98 2.54 -25.41
CA VAL A 8 0.06 3.56 -25.96
C VAL A 8 -1.35 3.02 -26.17
N ASP A 9 -1.49 1.82 -26.71
CA ASP A 9 -2.80 1.21 -26.97
C ASP A 9 -3.53 0.91 -25.66
N ASP A 10 -2.81 0.46 -24.62
CA ASP A 10 -3.36 0.24 -23.28
C ASP A 10 -3.83 1.56 -22.64
N ILE A 11 -3.07 2.64 -22.80
CA ILE A 11 -3.42 3.97 -22.30
C ILE A 11 -4.68 4.50 -23.03
N LEU A 12 -4.75 4.34 -24.35
CA LEU A 12 -5.93 4.76 -25.12
C LEU A 12 -7.17 3.97 -24.73
N LYS A 13 -7.04 2.66 -24.54
CA LYS A 13 -8.13 1.82 -24.04
C LYS A 13 -8.57 2.25 -22.63
N MET A 14 -7.63 2.51 -21.74
CA MET A 14 -7.93 3.00 -20.38
C MET A 14 -8.66 4.34 -20.43
N LEU A 15 -8.28 5.24 -21.34
CA LEU A 15 -8.96 6.52 -21.52
C LEU A 15 -10.40 6.33 -22.01
N ASP A 16 -10.61 5.44 -22.98
CA ASP A 16 -11.95 5.14 -23.49
C ASP A 16 -12.83 4.51 -22.40
N ASP A 17 -12.29 3.52 -21.66
CA ASP A 17 -12.96 2.92 -20.50
C ASP A 17 -13.38 3.98 -19.48
N LYS A 18 -12.52 4.96 -19.17
CA LYS A 18 -12.82 6.07 -18.24
C LYS A 18 -13.90 7.03 -18.74
N LEU A 19 -13.90 7.34 -20.04
CA LEU A 19 -14.89 8.23 -20.64
C LEU A 19 -16.31 7.64 -20.63
N HIS A 20 -16.41 6.31 -20.59
CA HIS A 20 -17.67 5.58 -20.63
C HIS A 20 -18.02 4.88 -19.30
N ALA A 21 -17.21 5.13 -18.23
CA ALA A 21 -17.43 4.50 -16.94
C ALA A 21 -18.71 5.00 -16.26
N ASP A 22 -19.48 4.06 -15.71
CA ASP A 22 -20.63 4.36 -14.86
C ASP A 22 -20.19 4.76 -13.44
N SER A 23 -21.08 5.37 -12.67
CA SER A 23 -20.84 5.58 -11.24
C SER A 23 -21.04 4.26 -10.49
N VAL A 24 -20.15 3.98 -9.51
CA VAL A 24 -20.34 2.84 -8.60
C VAL A 24 -21.53 3.09 -7.68
N VAL A 25 -22.32 2.06 -7.41
CA VAL A 25 -23.33 2.14 -6.35
C VAL A 25 -22.60 2.03 -5.00
N PRO A 26 -22.77 3.02 -4.08
CA PRO A 26 -22.06 2.96 -2.81
C PRO A 26 -22.40 1.70 -2.00
N GLY A 27 -21.39 0.97 -1.54
CA GLY A 27 -21.62 -0.29 -0.83
C GLY A 27 -20.34 -1.00 -0.38
N MET A 28 -20.52 -2.16 0.27
CA MET A 28 -19.43 -3.07 0.61
C MET A 28 -19.28 -4.11 -0.51
N TYR A 29 -18.07 -4.28 -1.01
CA TYR A 29 -17.78 -5.17 -2.12
C TYR A 29 -16.59 -6.08 -1.84
N ASP A 30 -16.64 -7.28 -2.38
CA ASP A 30 -15.44 -8.07 -2.60
C ASP A 30 -14.68 -7.46 -3.78
N VAL A 31 -13.42 -7.16 -3.59
CA VAL A 31 -12.58 -6.55 -4.63
C VAL A 31 -11.27 -7.31 -4.80
N ILE A 32 -10.71 -7.20 -6.00
CA ILE A 32 -9.31 -7.49 -6.26
C ILE A 32 -8.63 -6.15 -6.52
N THR A 33 -7.58 -5.84 -5.78
CA THR A 33 -6.77 -4.65 -6.02
C THR A 33 -5.60 -4.99 -6.94
N ALA A 34 -5.40 -4.22 -8.01
CA ALA A 34 -4.20 -4.31 -8.83
C ALA A 34 -2.95 -3.90 -8.02
N PRO A 35 -1.75 -4.29 -8.43
CA PRO A 35 -0.51 -4.07 -7.67
C PRO A 35 -0.27 -2.64 -7.20
N GLU A 36 -0.58 -1.63 -8.03
CA GLU A 36 -0.44 -0.22 -7.64
C GLU A 36 -1.44 0.20 -6.55
N ILE A 37 -2.67 -0.35 -6.57
CA ILE A 37 -3.65 -0.07 -5.51
C ILE A 37 -3.29 -0.83 -4.24
N THR A 38 -2.76 -2.03 -4.39
CA THR A 38 -2.18 -2.79 -3.26
C THR A 38 -1.05 -2.02 -2.62
N GLY A 39 -0.17 -1.40 -3.43
CA GLY A 39 0.89 -0.51 -2.98
C GLY A 39 0.36 0.71 -2.23
N LEU A 40 -0.65 1.38 -2.79
CA LEU A 40 -1.31 2.51 -2.14
C LEU A 40 -1.93 2.08 -0.78
N ILE A 41 -2.52 0.89 -0.69
CA ILE A 41 -3.02 0.34 0.58
C ILE A 41 -1.85 0.06 1.54
N ALA A 42 -0.75 -0.54 1.08
CA ALA A 42 0.42 -0.78 1.92
C ALA A 42 0.98 0.53 2.49
N HIS A 43 1.08 1.54 1.66
CA HIS A 43 1.57 2.87 2.01
C HIS A 43 0.63 3.61 2.96
N GLU A 44 -0.64 3.76 2.59
CA GLU A 44 -1.60 4.59 3.31
C GLU A 44 -2.28 3.85 4.46
N ALA A 45 -2.66 2.57 4.27
CA ALA A 45 -3.38 1.85 5.32
C ALA A 45 -2.52 1.53 6.53
N PHE A 46 -1.24 1.27 6.33
CA PHE A 46 -0.40 0.80 7.43
C PHE A 46 1.03 1.34 7.41
N GLY A 47 1.52 1.84 6.28
CA GLY A 47 2.88 2.37 6.14
C GLY A 47 3.11 3.58 7.04
N HIS A 48 2.29 4.62 6.91
CA HIS A 48 2.34 5.79 7.80
C HIS A 48 2.03 5.44 9.25
N GLY A 49 1.12 4.50 9.48
CA GLY A 49 0.73 4.07 10.82
C GLY A 49 1.82 3.39 11.62
N VAL A 50 2.87 2.88 10.96
CA VAL A 50 4.00 2.20 11.60
C VAL A 50 5.30 3.00 11.60
N GLU A 51 5.28 4.26 11.17
CA GLU A 51 6.42 5.18 11.35
C GLU A 51 6.62 5.46 12.85
N MET A 52 7.71 4.97 13.44
CA MET A 52 7.89 4.92 14.89
C MET A 52 8.14 6.28 15.54
N ASP A 53 8.44 7.33 14.79
CA ASP A 53 8.42 8.69 15.32
C ASP A 53 6.99 9.13 15.72
N MET A 54 5.96 8.56 15.08
CA MET A 54 4.56 8.72 15.48
C MET A 54 4.23 7.94 16.76
N PHE A 55 4.91 6.79 17.00
CA PHE A 55 4.82 6.06 18.28
C PHE A 55 5.36 6.89 19.44
N VAL A 56 6.51 7.54 19.23
CA VAL A 56 7.12 8.47 20.22
C VAL A 56 6.18 9.62 20.55
N LYS A 57 5.42 10.11 19.57
CA LYS A 57 4.49 11.25 19.71
C LYS A 57 3.08 10.83 20.17
N GLU A 58 2.83 9.54 20.43
CA GLU A 58 1.50 8.99 20.76
C GLU A 58 0.43 9.33 19.70
N ARG A 59 0.82 9.26 18.42
CA ARG A 59 -0.02 9.63 17.27
C ARG A 59 -0.33 8.47 16.32
N ALA A 60 0.09 7.25 16.66
CA ALA A 60 -0.22 6.06 15.88
C ALA A 60 -0.71 4.93 16.78
N LEU A 61 -1.92 4.44 16.49
CA LEU A 61 -2.57 3.37 17.24
C LEU A 61 -1.79 2.04 17.12
N ALA A 62 -1.05 1.84 16.04
CA ALA A 62 -0.25 0.65 15.79
C ALA A 62 0.76 0.34 16.91
N LYS A 63 1.23 1.36 17.64
CA LYS A 63 2.09 1.18 18.83
C LYS A 63 1.52 0.16 19.82
N GLU A 64 0.21 0.18 20.05
CA GLU A 64 -0.49 -0.69 20.99
C GLU A 64 -0.71 -2.11 20.44
N TYR A 65 -0.46 -2.30 19.16
CA TYR A 65 -0.72 -3.55 18.45
C TYR A 65 0.54 -4.32 18.05
N VAL A 66 1.72 -3.84 18.40
CA VAL A 66 2.96 -4.62 18.24
C VAL A 66 2.83 -5.95 19.00
N GLY A 67 3.06 -7.05 18.30
CA GLY A 67 2.85 -8.41 18.78
C GLY A 67 1.41 -8.93 18.67
N LYS A 68 0.46 -8.15 18.12
CA LYS A 68 -0.96 -8.54 17.99
C LYS A 68 -1.35 -8.72 16.52
N LYS A 69 -2.43 -9.46 16.29
CA LYS A 69 -3.04 -9.66 14.96
C LYS A 69 -3.69 -8.37 14.46
N VAL A 70 -3.25 -7.91 13.30
CA VAL A 70 -3.77 -6.72 12.60
C VAL A 70 -4.31 -7.05 11.21
N ALA A 71 -3.95 -8.21 10.68
CA ALA A 71 -4.33 -8.67 9.34
C ALA A 71 -4.72 -10.16 9.33
N SER A 72 -5.15 -10.68 8.19
CA SER A 72 -5.40 -12.12 8.01
C SER A 72 -4.10 -12.92 8.11
N ASP A 73 -4.19 -14.20 8.48
CA ASP A 73 -3.04 -15.09 8.69
C ASP A 73 -2.17 -15.28 7.45
N ILE A 74 -2.69 -15.03 6.27
CA ILE A 74 -1.92 -15.10 5.02
C ILE A 74 -1.18 -13.79 4.70
N THR A 75 -1.39 -12.70 5.45
CA THR A 75 -0.88 -11.38 5.11
C THR A 75 0.48 -11.12 5.74
N SER A 76 1.47 -10.82 4.92
CA SER A 76 2.77 -10.31 5.35
C SER A 76 3.14 -9.06 4.55
N MET A 77 3.78 -8.10 5.22
CA MET A 77 4.13 -6.80 4.67
C MET A 77 5.55 -6.43 5.08
N LYS A 78 6.28 -5.80 4.19
CA LYS A 78 7.65 -5.33 4.38
C LYS A 78 7.80 -3.84 4.11
N ASP A 79 8.81 -3.24 4.71
CA ASP A 79 9.41 -1.97 4.31
C ASP A 79 10.92 -2.05 4.48
N GLY A 80 11.67 -1.49 3.56
CA GLY A 80 13.12 -1.41 3.72
C GLY A 80 13.84 -1.00 2.45
N ALA A 81 14.91 -0.23 2.62
CA ALA A 81 15.79 0.15 1.51
C ALA A 81 16.49 -1.06 0.88
N ALA A 82 16.65 -2.16 1.63
CA ALA A 82 17.20 -3.42 1.16
C ALA A 82 16.13 -4.46 0.80
N SER A 83 14.82 -4.13 0.93
CA SER A 83 13.73 -5.08 0.66
C SER A 83 13.46 -5.28 -0.83
N ALA A 84 13.85 -4.33 -1.67
CA ALA A 84 13.68 -4.36 -3.13
C ALA A 84 14.76 -3.51 -3.80
N ALA A 85 14.88 -3.60 -5.14
CA ALA A 85 15.80 -2.80 -5.95
C ALA A 85 15.02 -1.72 -6.72
N GLU A 86 14.43 -0.77 -5.98
CA GLU A 86 13.56 0.28 -6.51
C GLU A 86 14.09 1.68 -6.19
N VAL A 87 13.33 2.72 -6.56
CA VAL A 87 13.76 4.13 -6.45
C VAL A 87 14.09 4.56 -5.02
N SER A 88 13.57 3.87 -4.02
CA SER A 88 13.83 4.15 -2.59
C SER A 88 14.86 3.21 -1.96
N SER A 89 15.68 2.55 -2.78
CA SER A 89 16.77 1.69 -2.33
C SER A 89 18.04 2.48 -2.12
N TYR A 90 18.73 2.22 -1.01
CA TYR A 90 20.00 2.83 -0.65
C TYR A 90 20.78 1.93 0.31
N LEU A 91 22.09 2.14 0.41
CA LEU A 91 22.94 1.40 1.34
C LEU A 91 22.77 1.88 2.78
N PHE A 92 22.70 3.20 2.99
CA PHE A 92 22.45 3.83 4.29
C PHE A 92 21.53 5.04 4.12
N ASP A 93 20.76 5.33 5.17
CA ASP A 93 19.84 6.47 5.21
C ASP A 93 20.56 7.81 5.43
N ASP A 94 19.80 8.88 5.55
CA ASP A 94 20.35 10.25 5.77
C ASP A 94 20.94 10.48 7.17
N GLU A 95 20.87 9.49 8.05
CA GLU A 95 21.49 9.48 9.39
C GLU A 95 22.70 8.53 9.47
N GLY A 96 23.05 7.86 8.34
CA GLY A 96 24.16 6.90 8.27
C GLY A 96 23.82 5.49 8.78
N THR A 97 22.55 5.19 9.01
CA THR A 97 22.09 3.86 9.39
C THR A 97 21.92 2.98 8.15
N LEU A 98 22.45 1.75 8.19
CA LEU A 98 22.28 0.79 7.09
C LEU A 98 20.79 0.52 6.79
N GLY A 99 20.44 0.54 5.51
CA GLY A 99 19.11 0.15 5.05
C GLY A 99 18.87 -1.34 5.34
N THR A 100 17.68 -1.65 5.83
CA THR A 100 17.29 -3.03 6.20
C THR A 100 16.20 -3.59 5.31
N ASP A 101 15.94 -4.89 5.43
CA ASP A 101 14.75 -5.59 4.98
C ASP A 101 13.85 -5.85 6.20
N THR A 102 12.97 -4.90 6.51
CA THR A 102 12.15 -4.92 7.73
C THR A 102 10.81 -5.58 7.47
N THR A 103 10.50 -6.66 8.18
CA THR A 103 9.18 -7.26 8.17
C THR A 103 8.26 -6.52 9.14
N ILE A 104 7.26 -5.84 8.62
CA ILE A 104 6.27 -5.05 9.38
C ILE A 104 5.16 -5.97 9.91
N ILE A 105 4.52 -6.69 9.01
CA ILE A 105 3.50 -7.70 9.33
C ILE A 105 4.05 -9.06 8.91
N LYS A 106 3.97 -10.03 9.79
CA LYS A 106 4.29 -11.42 9.52
C LYS A 106 3.09 -12.28 9.87
N ASP A 107 2.57 -12.99 8.87
CA ASP A 107 1.44 -13.90 9.03
C ASP A 107 0.30 -13.27 9.85
N GLY A 108 -0.09 -12.05 9.47
CA GLY A 108 -1.14 -11.24 10.08
C GLY A 108 -0.77 -10.55 11.40
N THR A 109 0.40 -10.79 11.97
CA THR A 109 0.84 -10.19 13.24
C THR A 109 1.74 -8.98 12.96
N LEU A 110 1.47 -7.83 13.59
CA LEU A 110 2.38 -6.68 13.56
C LEU A 110 3.64 -7.01 14.37
N VAL A 111 4.78 -7.05 13.71
CA VAL A 111 6.07 -7.40 14.33
C VAL A 111 6.77 -6.16 14.89
N THR A 112 6.86 -5.12 14.06
CA THR A 112 7.54 -3.86 14.38
C THR A 112 7.07 -2.75 13.47
N GLY A 113 7.44 -1.51 13.78
CA GLY A 113 7.42 -0.39 12.83
C GLY A 113 8.76 -0.17 12.16
N ILE A 114 8.83 0.90 11.37
CA ILE A 114 10.06 1.44 10.79
C ILE A 114 10.56 2.64 11.61
N SER A 115 11.87 2.87 11.68
CA SER A 115 12.43 3.90 12.55
C SER A 115 13.61 4.65 11.95
N ASP A 116 13.72 5.93 12.30
CA ASP A 116 14.92 6.70 12.28
C ASP A 116 15.76 6.44 13.54
N LEU A 117 16.96 6.99 13.61
CA LEU A 117 17.85 6.81 14.76
C LEU A 117 17.26 7.35 16.06
N LEU A 118 16.61 8.52 16.01
CA LEU A 118 16.02 9.15 17.18
C LEU A 118 14.82 8.37 17.75
N SER A 119 13.92 7.91 16.90
CA SER A 119 12.75 7.13 17.33
C SER A 119 13.17 5.78 17.88
N ALA A 120 14.14 5.11 17.24
CA ALA A 120 14.69 3.84 17.72
C ALA A 120 15.32 4.01 19.11
N LEU A 121 16.14 5.04 19.31
CA LEU A 121 16.75 5.33 20.59
C LEU A 121 15.72 5.57 21.70
N ARG A 122 14.67 6.37 21.43
CA ARG A 122 13.61 6.69 22.39
C ARG A 122 12.73 5.50 22.77
N LEU A 123 12.55 4.57 21.84
CA LEU A 123 11.74 3.38 22.05
C LEU A 123 12.56 2.16 22.50
N GLY A 124 13.89 2.28 22.56
CA GLY A 124 14.79 1.18 22.93
C GLY A 124 14.82 0.05 21.90
N THR A 125 14.69 0.37 20.62
CA THR A 125 14.69 -0.58 19.51
C THR A 125 15.91 -0.41 18.61
N THR A 126 16.15 -1.38 17.71
CA THR A 126 17.19 -1.25 16.68
C THR A 126 16.66 -0.34 15.56
N PRO A 127 17.43 0.64 15.07
CA PRO A 127 17.03 1.47 13.95
C PRO A 127 16.94 0.64 12.66
N THR A 128 15.96 0.96 11.79
CA THR A 128 15.68 0.22 10.56
C THR A 128 16.25 0.89 9.31
N GLY A 129 16.96 2.01 9.47
CA GLY A 129 17.54 2.73 8.34
C GLY A 129 16.47 3.44 7.50
N ASN A 130 15.47 4.02 8.18
CA ASN A 130 14.38 4.77 7.57
C ASN A 130 14.43 6.27 7.89
N GLY A 131 15.58 6.79 8.31
CA GLY A 131 15.81 8.21 8.57
C GLY A 131 16.01 8.98 7.26
N LYS A 132 14.96 9.60 6.72
CA LYS A 132 15.02 10.31 5.43
C LYS A 132 14.66 11.78 5.58
N ARG A 133 15.24 12.62 4.74
CA ARG A 133 14.96 14.06 4.65
C ARG A 133 14.80 14.50 3.19
N GLU A 134 14.06 15.56 2.99
CA GLU A 134 13.83 16.13 1.66
C GLU A 134 15.13 16.71 1.06
N SER A 135 15.94 17.35 1.89
CA SER A 135 17.21 17.94 1.48
C SER A 135 18.19 18.00 2.66
N PHE A 136 19.46 18.35 2.39
CA PHE A 136 20.49 18.49 3.42
C PHE A 136 20.17 19.57 4.45
N GLU A 137 19.31 20.55 4.14
CA GLU A 137 18.88 21.61 5.04
C GLU A 137 17.76 21.18 5.99
N ARG A 138 17.18 20.00 5.77
CA ARG A 138 16.03 19.50 6.52
C ARG A 138 16.44 18.45 7.54
N LYS A 139 15.63 18.32 8.56
CA LYS A 139 15.75 17.27 9.56
C LYS A 139 15.33 15.92 8.94
N ALA A 140 16.04 14.84 9.30
CA ALA A 140 15.57 13.49 9.01
C ALA A 140 14.37 13.13 9.91
N TYR A 141 13.44 12.38 9.32
CA TYR A 141 12.27 11.80 9.99
C TYR A 141 12.18 10.33 9.62
N THR A 142 11.46 9.56 10.42
CA THR A 142 11.07 8.20 10.00
C THR A 142 10.19 8.27 8.76
N ARG A 143 10.61 7.62 7.67
CA ARG A 143 9.90 7.62 6.38
C ARG A 143 9.95 6.24 5.75
N MET A 144 8.86 5.87 5.09
CA MET A 144 8.80 4.67 4.26
C MET A 144 9.87 4.67 3.17
N THR A 145 10.22 3.47 2.71
CA THR A 145 11.17 3.21 1.61
C THR A 145 10.49 2.39 0.52
N ASN A 146 10.75 1.10 0.43
CA ASN A 146 10.05 0.17 -0.47
C ASN A 146 9.02 -0.59 0.38
N THR A 147 7.76 -0.17 0.32
CA THR A 147 6.68 -0.64 1.19
C THR A 147 5.72 -1.53 0.40
N PHE A 148 5.59 -2.81 0.75
CA PHE A 148 4.79 -3.72 -0.05
C PHE A 148 4.26 -4.93 0.71
N PHE A 149 3.14 -5.49 0.24
CA PHE A 149 2.68 -6.82 0.64
C PHE A 149 3.44 -7.90 -0.12
N THR A 150 3.72 -9.02 0.56
CA THR A 150 4.42 -10.16 -0.07
C THR A 150 3.47 -11.02 -0.90
N THR A 151 4.03 -11.76 -1.85
CA THR A 151 3.30 -12.69 -2.73
C THR A 151 2.54 -13.78 -1.98
N GLY A 152 1.54 -14.34 -2.65
CA GLY A 152 0.87 -15.59 -2.31
C GLY A 152 1.06 -16.63 -3.42
N ASP A 153 0.08 -17.53 -3.56
CA ASP A 153 0.14 -18.66 -4.49
C ASP A 153 -1.04 -18.69 -5.50
N ASN A 154 -1.88 -17.64 -5.49
CA ASN A 154 -3.06 -17.61 -6.36
C ASN A 154 -2.75 -16.98 -7.72
N THR A 155 -3.45 -17.42 -8.75
CA THR A 155 -3.50 -16.69 -10.02
C THR A 155 -4.59 -15.62 -10.01
N LEU A 156 -4.46 -14.61 -10.87
CA LEU A 156 -5.50 -13.58 -11.01
C LEU A 156 -6.83 -14.19 -11.48
N GLU A 157 -6.78 -15.20 -12.34
CA GLU A 157 -7.95 -15.93 -12.84
C GLU A 157 -8.70 -16.65 -11.71
N GLU A 158 -7.98 -17.33 -10.81
CA GLU A 158 -8.58 -17.95 -9.62
C GLU A 158 -9.23 -16.92 -8.70
N MET A 159 -8.58 -15.77 -8.54
CA MET A 159 -9.11 -14.67 -7.72
C MET A 159 -10.40 -14.13 -8.34
N ILE A 160 -10.44 -13.86 -9.65
CA ILE A 160 -11.64 -13.41 -10.37
C ILE A 160 -12.74 -14.47 -10.25
N ALA A 161 -12.43 -15.74 -10.48
CA ALA A 161 -13.40 -16.85 -10.39
C ALA A 161 -14.02 -16.99 -8.99
N SER A 162 -13.35 -16.52 -7.96
CA SER A 162 -13.81 -16.58 -6.56
C SER A 162 -14.78 -15.46 -6.17
N ILE A 163 -15.03 -14.45 -7.02
CA ILE A 163 -15.91 -13.32 -6.75
C ILE A 163 -17.27 -13.53 -7.44
N LYS A 164 -18.33 -13.51 -6.64
CA LYS A 164 -19.70 -13.57 -7.16
C LYS A 164 -20.20 -12.22 -7.66
N ASP A 165 -19.91 -11.16 -6.90
CA ASP A 165 -20.30 -9.78 -7.18
C ASP A 165 -19.25 -8.84 -6.60
N GLY A 166 -18.57 -8.09 -7.44
CA GLY A 166 -17.50 -7.21 -7.01
C GLY A 166 -16.73 -6.57 -8.15
N TYR A 167 -15.50 -6.15 -7.86
CA TYR A 167 -14.69 -5.39 -8.82
C TYR A 167 -13.22 -5.78 -8.79
N LEU A 168 -12.56 -5.72 -9.95
CA LEU A 168 -11.12 -5.58 -10.08
C LEU A 168 -10.81 -4.07 -10.14
N LEU A 169 -10.11 -3.56 -9.14
CA LEU A 169 -9.76 -2.14 -9.01
C LEU A 169 -8.42 -1.86 -9.66
N ASP A 170 -8.33 -0.75 -10.41
CA ASP A 170 -7.20 -0.40 -11.25
C ASP A 170 -6.96 1.12 -11.27
N GLY A 171 -5.70 1.55 -11.38
CA GLY A 171 -5.30 2.96 -11.46
C GLY A 171 -5.31 3.68 -10.12
N ALA A 172 -4.28 3.53 -9.32
CA ALA A 172 -4.05 4.28 -8.10
C ALA A 172 -3.86 5.78 -8.39
N GLN A 173 -4.50 6.66 -7.60
CA GLN A 173 -4.36 8.11 -7.75
C GLN A 173 -3.77 8.77 -6.51
N SER A 174 -4.41 8.63 -5.37
CA SER A 174 -3.96 9.18 -4.10
C SER A 174 -4.61 8.46 -2.93
N GLY A 175 -4.02 8.61 -1.75
CA GLY A 175 -4.57 8.06 -0.52
C GLY A 175 -4.34 8.95 0.67
N MET A 176 -5.04 8.64 1.74
CA MET A 176 -4.89 9.24 3.06
C MET A 176 -5.17 8.22 4.14
N GLU A 177 -4.38 8.28 5.22
CA GLU A 177 -4.58 7.52 6.44
C GLU A 177 -4.77 8.45 7.64
N ASP A 178 -5.59 8.00 8.60
CA ASP A 178 -5.56 8.51 9.96
C ASP A 178 -4.84 7.51 10.88
N PRO A 179 -3.53 7.66 11.15
CA PRO A 179 -2.76 6.71 11.96
C PRO A 179 -3.31 6.54 13.38
N LYS A 180 -4.01 7.54 13.88
CA LYS A 180 -4.54 7.56 15.25
C LYS A 180 -5.82 6.75 15.41
N HIS A 181 -6.67 6.70 14.37
CA HIS A 181 -7.95 6.00 14.42
C HIS A 181 -8.08 4.93 13.33
N TRP A 182 -7.05 4.75 12.50
CA TRP A 182 -7.00 3.73 11.44
C TRP A 182 -8.10 3.83 10.38
N GLY A 183 -8.50 5.05 10.05
CA GLY A 183 -9.30 5.30 8.86
C GLY A 183 -8.42 5.35 7.61
N ILE A 184 -8.91 4.78 6.50
CA ILE A 184 -8.25 4.86 5.20
C ILE A 184 -9.21 5.36 4.14
N GLN A 185 -8.68 6.16 3.21
CA GLN A 185 -9.31 6.54 1.97
C GLN A 185 -8.29 6.46 0.83
N CYS A 186 -8.65 5.76 -0.25
CA CYS A 186 -7.86 5.69 -1.47
C CYS A 186 -8.73 6.11 -2.66
N MET A 187 -8.18 6.96 -3.52
CA MET A 187 -8.82 7.32 -4.80
C MET A 187 -8.32 6.37 -5.88
N VAL A 188 -9.26 5.77 -6.59
CA VAL A 188 -9.04 4.74 -7.60
C VAL A 188 -9.64 5.19 -8.92
N SER A 189 -8.91 5.00 -10.01
CA SER A 189 -9.34 5.45 -11.34
C SER A 189 -10.56 4.70 -11.85
N MET A 190 -10.58 3.38 -11.69
CA MET A 190 -11.65 2.54 -12.21
C MET A 190 -11.80 1.22 -11.46
N GLY A 191 -12.99 0.63 -11.58
CA GLY A 191 -13.28 -0.74 -11.18
C GLY A 191 -13.92 -1.49 -12.35
N ARG A 192 -13.37 -2.66 -12.69
CA ARG A 192 -13.93 -3.57 -13.70
C ARG A 192 -14.86 -4.54 -13.02
N GLU A 193 -16.14 -4.55 -13.42
CA GLU A 193 -17.17 -5.38 -12.77
C GLU A 193 -16.87 -6.86 -12.94
N ILE A 194 -16.99 -7.60 -11.83
CA ILE A 194 -16.94 -9.06 -11.79
C ILE A 194 -18.31 -9.57 -11.34
N LYS A 195 -18.93 -10.44 -12.16
CA LYS A 195 -20.16 -11.17 -11.84
C LYS A 195 -19.98 -12.66 -12.09
N ASP A 196 -20.35 -13.47 -11.10
CA ASP A 196 -20.30 -14.92 -11.16
C ASP A 196 -18.94 -15.46 -11.67
N GLY A 197 -17.86 -14.87 -11.15
CA GLY A 197 -16.48 -15.27 -11.44
C GLY A 197 -15.94 -14.83 -12.81
N LYS A 198 -16.55 -13.82 -13.45
CA LYS A 198 -16.13 -13.33 -14.77
C LYS A 198 -16.17 -11.80 -14.85
N LEU A 199 -15.22 -11.22 -15.57
CA LEU A 199 -15.29 -9.82 -15.98
C LEU A 199 -16.45 -9.64 -16.97
N THR A 200 -17.33 -8.67 -16.70
CA THR A 200 -18.52 -8.41 -17.53
C THR A 200 -18.23 -7.46 -18.69
N GLY A 201 -17.11 -6.77 -18.65
CA GLY A 201 -16.77 -5.68 -19.56
C GLY A 201 -17.28 -4.32 -19.11
N LYS A 202 -18.11 -4.24 -18.06
CA LYS A 202 -18.51 -2.95 -17.49
C LYS A 202 -17.40 -2.35 -16.64
N VAL A 203 -17.27 -1.02 -16.72
CA VAL A 203 -16.33 -0.23 -15.94
C VAL A 203 -17.09 0.80 -15.13
N VAL A 204 -16.66 1.01 -13.90
CA VAL A 204 -17.15 2.07 -13.00
C VAL A 204 -15.98 2.96 -12.59
N GLY A 205 -16.24 4.25 -12.39
CA GLY A 205 -15.20 5.18 -11.94
C GLY A 205 -15.49 6.66 -12.22
N PRO A 206 -14.70 7.57 -11.64
CA PRO A 206 -13.73 7.28 -10.56
C PRO A 206 -14.41 6.83 -9.29
N LEU A 207 -13.68 6.14 -8.41
CA LEU A 207 -14.21 5.65 -7.14
C LEU A 207 -13.30 5.96 -5.96
N THR A 208 -13.91 5.94 -4.78
CA THR A 208 -13.21 6.07 -3.51
C THR A 208 -13.35 4.77 -2.72
N LEU A 209 -12.22 4.15 -2.40
CA LEU A 209 -12.12 3.06 -1.44
C LEU A 209 -12.00 3.66 -0.05
N THR A 210 -12.85 3.26 0.89
CA THR A 210 -12.78 3.68 2.29
C THR A 210 -12.92 2.50 3.22
N GLY A 211 -12.39 2.65 4.44
CA GLY A 211 -12.53 1.61 5.44
C GLY A 211 -11.82 1.88 6.75
N TYR A 212 -11.99 0.94 7.67
CA TYR A 212 -11.19 0.79 8.88
C TYR A 212 -10.04 -0.19 8.57
N VAL A 213 -8.81 0.24 8.76
CA VAL A 213 -7.60 -0.50 8.32
C VAL A 213 -7.58 -1.95 8.78
N PRO A 214 -7.82 -2.30 10.07
CA PRO A 214 -7.82 -3.70 10.49
C PRO A 214 -8.91 -4.55 9.84
N ASP A 215 -10.07 -3.99 9.54
CA ASP A 215 -11.15 -4.75 8.87
C ASP A 215 -10.74 -5.07 7.44
N LEU A 216 -10.16 -4.10 6.73
CA LEU A 216 -9.62 -4.30 5.39
C LEU A 216 -8.53 -5.38 5.41
N LEU A 217 -7.49 -5.22 6.23
CA LEU A 217 -6.34 -6.13 6.27
C LEU A 217 -6.74 -7.55 6.73
N LYS A 218 -7.69 -7.70 7.66
CA LYS A 218 -8.22 -9.00 8.08
C LYS A 218 -9.11 -9.66 7.03
N SER A 219 -9.68 -8.87 6.12
CA SER A 219 -10.49 -9.39 5.01
C SER A 219 -9.66 -9.93 3.83
N ILE A 220 -8.34 -9.72 3.81
CA ILE A 220 -7.47 -10.25 2.77
C ILE A 220 -7.56 -11.78 2.79
N SER A 221 -8.00 -12.36 1.68
CA SER A 221 -8.31 -13.79 1.56
C SER A 221 -7.53 -14.51 0.46
N MET A 222 -6.98 -13.76 -0.52
CA MET A 222 -6.14 -14.31 -1.58
C MET A 222 -5.06 -13.28 -1.96
N ARG A 223 -3.89 -13.78 -2.42
CA ARG A 223 -2.76 -12.98 -2.90
C ARG A 223 -2.18 -13.66 -4.13
N SER A 224 -1.83 -12.89 -5.17
CA SER A 224 -1.19 -13.46 -6.35
C SER A 224 0.28 -13.83 -6.12
N ASP A 225 0.83 -14.60 -7.05
CA ASP A 225 2.20 -15.14 -7.02
C ASP A 225 3.28 -14.13 -7.47
N LYS A 226 2.89 -12.94 -7.94
CA LYS A 226 3.80 -11.90 -8.41
C LYS A 226 3.58 -10.61 -7.66
N THR A 227 4.67 -9.95 -7.33
CA THR A 227 4.69 -8.59 -6.75
C THR A 227 5.24 -7.62 -7.78
N GLU A 228 4.58 -6.49 -7.93
CA GLU A 228 5.06 -5.34 -8.69
C GLU A 228 5.20 -4.15 -7.75
N LEU A 229 6.27 -3.37 -7.91
CA LEU A 229 6.52 -2.15 -7.16
C LEU A 229 6.61 -0.95 -8.09
N PHE A 230 6.13 0.18 -7.61
CA PHE A 230 6.06 1.43 -8.36
C PHE A 230 6.77 2.53 -7.58
N GLY A 231 7.68 3.25 -8.22
CA GLY A 231 8.46 4.33 -7.64
C GLY A 231 8.11 5.70 -8.21
N THR A 232 6.84 5.95 -8.48
CA THR A 232 6.39 7.12 -9.23
C THR A 232 6.16 8.35 -8.36
N GLY A 233 6.06 8.19 -7.04
CA GLY A 233 5.63 9.24 -6.14
C GLY A 233 6.71 9.81 -5.23
N ALA A 234 6.31 10.89 -4.57
CA ALA A 234 6.96 11.41 -3.39
C ALA A 234 5.94 11.50 -2.27
N CYS A 235 6.29 10.95 -1.11
CA CYS A 235 5.45 10.97 0.08
C CYS A 235 5.75 12.21 0.91
N GLY A 236 4.71 12.93 1.34
CA GLY A 236 4.82 14.11 2.21
C GLY A 236 4.61 13.79 3.68
N LYS A 237 5.34 14.47 4.57
CA LYS A 237 5.11 14.41 6.01
C LYS A 237 5.27 15.80 6.62
N GLY A 238 4.35 16.16 7.51
CA GLY A 238 4.36 17.50 8.10
C GLY A 238 4.16 18.59 7.07
N TYR A 239 4.95 19.67 7.16
CA TYR A 239 4.87 20.79 6.22
C TYR A 239 6.00 20.70 5.19
N LYS A 240 5.64 20.28 3.96
CA LYS A 240 6.57 20.22 2.81
C LYS A 240 7.85 19.41 3.04
N GLU A 241 7.73 18.23 3.63
CA GLU A 241 8.84 17.29 3.78
C GLU A 241 8.63 16.10 2.83
N TRP A 242 9.07 16.24 1.58
CA TRP A 242 8.85 15.26 0.51
C TRP A 242 10.04 14.32 0.36
N VAL A 243 9.78 13.01 0.33
CA VAL A 243 10.80 11.99 0.06
C VAL A 243 10.34 11.01 -1.00
N LYS A 244 11.27 10.47 -1.78
CA LYS A 244 10.99 9.39 -2.71
C LYS A 244 10.61 8.12 -1.95
N VAL A 245 9.61 7.42 -2.46
CA VAL A 245 9.14 6.14 -1.95
C VAL A 245 8.82 5.21 -3.12
N SER A 246 8.82 3.91 -2.86
CA SER A 246 8.24 2.90 -3.73
C SER A 246 7.22 2.12 -2.92
N ASP A 247 6.14 1.78 -3.54
CA ASP A 247 5.13 0.90 -2.95
C ASP A 247 4.59 -0.09 -3.99
N GLY A 248 3.92 -1.13 -3.53
CA GLY A 248 3.44 -2.18 -4.41
C GLY A 248 2.91 -3.40 -3.68
N GLY A 249 2.81 -4.47 -4.42
CA GLY A 249 2.39 -5.76 -3.90
C GLY A 249 1.89 -6.69 -5.01
N PRO A 250 1.32 -7.83 -4.63
CA PRO A 250 0.58 -8.70 -5.52
C PRO A 250 -0.84 -8.16 -5.76
N TYR A 251 -1.61 -8.77 -6.65
CA TYR A 251 -3.06 -8.64 -6.59
C TYR A 251 -3.54 -9.15 -5.23
N LEU A 252 -4.43 -8.39 -4.57
CA LEU A 252 -5.05 -8.79 -3.31
C LEU A 252 -6.56 -8.88 -3.45
N LYS A 253 -7.14 -9.97 -2.93
CA LYS A 253 -8.58 -10.05 -2.73
C LYS A 253 -8.93 -9.66 -1.30
N CYS A 254 -9.77 -8.65 -1.16
CA CYS A 254 -10.22 -8.14 0.14
C CYS A 254 -11.65 -7.60 0.07
N LYS A 255 -12.16 -7.10 1.20
CA LYS A 255 -13.46 -6.45 1.32
C LYS A 255 -13.30 -4.98 1.66
N VAL A 256 -13.94 -4.11 0.87
CA VAL A 256 -13.87 -2.65 1.07
C VAL A 256 -15.20 -1.98 0.80
N ARG A 257 -15.37 -0.78 1.34
CA ARG A 257 -16.46 0.11 0.94
C ARG A 257 -16.01 0.93 -0.27
N LEU A 258 -16.83 0.92 -1.32
CA LEU A 258 -16.68 1.79 -2.49
C LEU A 258 -17.80 2.84 -2.53
N GLY A 259 -17.47 4.03 -3.06
CA GLY A 259 -18.41 5.11 -3.30
C GLY A 259 -17.83 6.17 -4.21
#